data_bc539c98e6e77c34555c219aff77ae23
#
_entry.id   bc539c98e6e77c34555c219aff77ae23
#
_cell.length_a   1.000
_cell.length_b   1.000
_cell.length_c   1.000
_cell.angle_alpha   90.00
_cell.angle_beta   90.00
_cell.angle_gamma   90.00
#
_symmetry.space_group_name_H-M   'P 1'
#
loop_
_entity.id
_entity.type
_entity.pdbx_description
1 polymer ?
#
loop_
_entity_poly.entity_id
_entity_poly.type
_entity_poly.pdbx_seq_one_letter_code
_entity_poly.pdbx_strand_id
1 'polypeptide(L)'
;MLADVIYLFHMPLFVTISGAVYAIGKQSGKYQDFKSLLVNKVRRLLVPYYFVAYLFVVPTILGLAMNRFESNIDYFFLEILLGTNCRHLWYLWALFWMFIIVRFCKGRYLGNTIYCLIIAMILSVGCSYWVGTDWFSFRMALHYLPFFFLGEWLVIKDRNSMKMWKPVILVLLSGCILKLTDSKWMDSLFSLWMNVGIVVIVCLFIRKISVEKFFSHSFNILILRDSFGVYLFHVPIIYIMVSYLQNYPIYVLLPLVGVISIIGSLFFTMILRKMRLQCLMGE
;
A
#
# COMPACT_ATOMS: atom_id res chain seq x y z
N MET A 1 5.76 0.14 -19.89
CA MET A 1 6.53 1.37 -19.65
C MET A 1 5.86 2.35 -18.68
N LEU A 2 4.68 2.95 -18.94
CA LEU A 2 4.03 3.88 -17.99
C LEU A 2 3.56 3.15 -16.71
N ALA A 3 2.95 1.99 -16.84
CA ALA A 3 2.52 1.16 -15.72
C ALA A 3 3.69 0.77 -14.81
N ASP A 4 4.82 0.39 -15.39
CA ASP A 4 6.01 -0.03 -14.63
C ASP A 4 6.55 1.13 -13.78
N VAL A 5 6.54 2.34 -14.33
CA VAL A 5 6.94 3.56 -13.59
C VAL A 5 5.99 3.83 -12.42
N ILE A 6 4.69 3.67 -12.61
CA ILE A 6 3.70 3.85 -11.52
C ILE A 6 3.91 2.77 -10.44
N TYR A 7 4.13 1.52 -10.85
CA TYR A 7 4.37 0.41 -9.91
C TYR A 7 5.63 0.60 -9.06
N LEU A 8 6.66 1.27 -9.59
CA LEU A 8 7.90 1.54 -8.83
C LEU A 8 7.68 2.33 -7.55
N PHE A 9 6.79 3.32 -7.55
CA PHE A 9 6.70 4.24 -6.41
C PHE A 9 5.35 4.25 -5.69
N HIS A 10 4.24 3.79 -6.32
CA HIS A 10 2.91 3.95 -5.70
C HIS A 10 2.78 3.17 -4.39
N MET A 11 3.20 1.89 -4.33
CA MET A 11 3.15 1.10 -3.10
C MET A 11 4.11 1.62 -2.02
N PRO A 12 5.40 1.90 -2.32
CA PRO A 12 6.28 2.58 -1.40
C PRO A 12 5.70 3.89 -0.84
N LEU A 13 5.06 4.69 -1.68
CA LEU A 13 4.44 5.95 -1.27
C LEU A 13 3.27 5.74 -0.30
N PHE A 14 2.36 4.80 -0.60
CA PHE A 14 1.25 4.49 0.31
C PHE A 14 1.73 4.00 1.67
N VAL A 15 2.73 3.14 1.71
CA VAL A 15 3.34 2.67 2.96
C VAL A 15 3.99 3.83 3.72
N THR A 16 4.69 4.73 3.02
CA THR A 16 5.32 5.92 3.62
C THR A 16 4.27 6.85 4.24
N ILE A 17 3.16 7.10 3.54
CA ILE A 17 2.04 7.88 4.08
C ILE A 17 1.46 7.20 5.32
N SER A 18 1.29 5.88 5.31
CA SER A 18 0.79 5.12 6.46
C SER A 18 1.70 5.23 7.68
N GLY A 19 3.02 5.19 7.48
CA GLY A 19 4.01 5.42 8.52
C GLY A 19 3.97 6.85 9.08
N ALA A 20 3.80 7.85 8.20
CA ALA A 20 3.65 9.25 8.60
C ALA A 20 2.37 9.47 9.44
N VAL A 21 1.24 8.94 9.00
CA VAL A 21 -0.04 9.01 9.73
C VAL A 21 0.06 8.31 11.09
N TYR A 22 0.76 7.17 11.15
CA TYR A 22 1.01 6.49 12.42
C TYR A 22 1.84 7.35 13.38
N ALA A 23 2.91 8.00 12.91
CA ALA A 23 3.73 8.88 13.73
C ALA A 23 2.93 10.08 14.28
N ILE A 24 2.11 10.72 13.44
CA ILE A 24 1.22 11.81 13.85
C ILE A 24 0.22 11.32 14.90
N GLY A 25 -0.41 10.16 14.67
CA GLY A 25 -1.33 9.55 15.61
C GLY A 25 -0.67 9.22 16.96
N LYS A 26 0.59 8.78 16.95
CA LYS A 26 1.35 8.52 18.17
C LYS A 26 1.67 9.82 18.94
N GLN A 27 2.03 10.89 18.25
CA GLN A 27 2.25 12.21 18.85
C GLN A 27 0.98 12.77 19.48
N SER A 28 -0.20 12.50 18.93
CA SER A 28 -1.50 12.91 19.48
C SER A 28 -2.03 11.98 20.60
N GLY A 29 -1.19 11.10 21.15
CA GLY A 29 -1.57 10.19 22.24
C GLY A 29 -2.38 8.97 21.84
N LYS A 30 -2.60 8.72 20.55
CA LYS A 30 -3.21 7.48 20.05
C LYS A 30 -2.21 6.32 20.19
N TYR A 31 -2.72 5.10 20.34
CA TYR A 31 -1.90 3.88 20.36
C TYR A 31 -1.00 3.72 21.60
N GLN A 32 -1.39 4.24 22.75
CA GLN A 32 -0.63 4.06 24.00
C GLN A 32 -0.62 2.59 24.43
N ASP A 33 -1.78 1.93 24.37
CA ASP A 33 -1.93 0.51 24.72
C ASP A 33 -1.88 -0.38 23.46
N PHE A 34 -1.17 -1.53 23.59
CA PHE A 34 -1.02 -2.50 22.51
C PHE A 34 -2.36 -3.16 22.13
N LYS A 35 -3.18 -3.50 23.12
CA LYS A 35 -4.50 -4.13 22.88
C LYS A 35 -5.41 -3.20 22.09
N SER A 36 -5.45 -1.92 22.46
CA SER A 36 -6.21 -0.90 21.75
C SER A 36 -5.74 -0.74 20.31
N LEU A 37 -4.42 -0.70 20.08
CA LEU A 37 -3.85 -0.66 18.73
C LEU A 37 -4.26 -1.89 17.93
N LEU A 38 -4.12 -3.10 18.50
CA LEU A 38 -4.40 -4.36 17.83
C LEU A 38 -5.88 -4.43 17.40
N VAL A 39 -6.81 -4.19 18.33
CA VAL A 39 -8.25 -4.21 18.05
C VAL A 39 -8.62 -3.19 16.97
N ASN A 40 -8.06 -1.98 17.04
CA ASN A 40 -8.30 -0.95 16.05
C ASN A 40 -7.79 -1.37 14.65
N LYS A 41 -6.58 -1.97 14.57
CA LYS A 41 -6.02 -2.40 13.28
C LYS A 41 -6.69 -3.65 12.73
N VAL A 42 -7.09 -4.59 13.55
CA VAL A 42 -7.94 -5.72 13.13
C VAL A 42 -9.23 -5.19 12.50
N ARG A 43 -9.95 -4.32 13.21
CA ARG A 43 -11.21 -3.74 12.72
C ARG A 43 -11.03 -2.95 11.42
N ARG A 44 -9.95 -2.15 11.32
CA ARG A 44 -9.75 -1.24 10.18
C ARG A 44 -9.10 -1.89 8.96
N LEU A 45 -8.41 -3.02 9.11
CA LEU A 45 -7.66 -3.65 8.03
C LEU A 45 -8.18 -5.06 7.72
N LEU A 46 -8.31 -5.92 8.73
CA LEU A 46 -8.65 -7.33 8.50
C LEU A 46 -10.15 -7.53 8.26
N VAL A 47 -11.01 -6.80 8.95
CA VAL A 47 -12.47 -6.88 8.68
C VAL A 47 -12.79 -6.48 7.24
N PRO A 48 -12.32 -5.31 6.71
CA PRO A 48 -12.48 -4.97 5.30
C PRO A 48 -11.84 -5.98 4.35
N TYR A 49 -10.67 -6.52 4.72
CA TYR A 49 -10.00 -7.53 3.91
C TYR A 49 -10.92 -8.74 3.65
N TYR A 50 -11.40 -9.39 4.70
CA TYR A 50 -12.25 -10.58 4.56
C TYR A 50 -13.58 -10.25 3.91
N PHE A 51 -14.19 -9.12 4.25
CA PHE A 51 -15.44 -8.67 3.64
C PHE A 51 -15.31 -8.52 2.13
N VAL A 52 -14.32 -7.77 1.67
CA VAL A 52 -14.12 -7.53 0.23
C VAL A 52 -13.63 -8.80 -0.48
N ALA A 53 -12.74 -9.56 0.13
CA ALA A 53 -12.23 -10.79 -0.46
C ALA A 53 -13.36 -11.79 -0.74
N TYR A 54 -14.20 -12.09 0.24
CA TYR A 54 -15.23 -13.11 0.07
C TYR A 54 -16.48 -12.63 -0.67
N LEU A 55 -16.88 -11.36 -0.51
CA LEU A 55 -18.11 -10.85 -1.13
C LEU A 55 -17.90 -10.25 -2.54
N PHE A 56 -16.69 -9.81 -2.86
CA PHE A 56 -16.43 -9.15 -4.15
C PHE A 56 -15.36 -9.85 -4.96
N VAL A 57 -14.18 -10.14 -4.39
CA VAL A 57 -13.09 -10.73 -5.16
C VAL A 57 -13.40 -12.17 -5.58
N VAL A 58 -13.86 -13.01 -4.66
CA VAL A 58 -14.21 -14.40 -4.94
C VAL A 58 -15.31 -14.50 -6.01
N PRO A 59 -16.49 -13.87 -5.84
CA PRO A 59 -17.55 -13.96 -6.87
C PRO A 59 -17.11 -13.40 -8.22
N THR A 60 -16.31 -12.34 -8.24
CA THR A 60 -15.80 -11.77 -9.49
C THR A 60 -14.88 -12.75 -10.22
N ILE A 61 -13.96 -13.38 -9.51
CA ILE A 61 -13.02 -14.34 -10.11
C ILE A 61 -13.78 -15.59 -10.58
N LEU A 62 -14.70 -16.12 -9.79
CA LEU A 62 -15.50 -17.28 -10.16
C LEU A 62 -16.46 -16.97 -11.33
N GLY A 63 -17.16 -15.84 -11.27
CA GLY A 63 -18.15 -15.45 -12.28
C GLY A 63 -17.54 -15.14 -13.64
N LEU A 64 -16.31 -14.64 -13.68
CA LEU A 64 -15.58 -14.33 -14.92
C LEU A 64 -14.73 -15.51 -15.41
N ALA A 65 -14.74 -16.65 -14.73
CA ALA A 65 -13.87 -17.80 -15.02
C ALA A 65 -12.40 -17.39 -15.28
N MET A 66 -11.94 -16.33 -14.60
CA MET A 66 -10.61 -15.73 -14.80
C MET A 66 -9.47 -16.67 -14.38
N ASN A 67 -9.77 -17.64 -13.54
CA ASN A 67 -8.87 -18.76 -13.28
C ASN A 67 -9.47 -19.99 -13.93
N ARG A 68 -8.74 -20.62 -14.80
CA ARG A 68 -8.99 -22.01 -15.18
C ARG A 68 -8.66 -22.83 -13.94
N PHE A 69 -9.65 -22.96 -13.04
CA PHE A 69 -9.52 -23.73 -11.80
C PHE A 69 -9.42 -25.21 -12.14
N GLU A 70 -8.23 -25.67 -12.40
CA GLU A 70 -7.87 -27.07 -12.24
C GLU A 70 -7.73 -27.44 -10.76
N SER A 71 -7.60 -26.46 -9.87
CA SER A 71 -7.46 -26.62 -8.43
C SER A 71 -8.78 -26.43 -7.70
N ASN A 72 -9.00 -27.28 -6.74
CA ASN A 72 -10.16 -27.38 -5.88
C ASN A 72 -10.63 -26.01 -5.34
N ILE A 73 -11.91 -25.67 -5.47
CA ILE A 73 -12.49 -24.40 -4.97
C ILE A 73 -12.17 -24.20 -3.49
N ASP A 74 -12.19 -25.28 -2.70
CA ASP A 74 -11.84 -25.24 -1.26
C ASP A 74 -10.43 -24.73 -1.02
N TYR A 75 -9.47 -25.10 -1.88
CA TYR A 75 -8.11 -24.60 -1.80
C TYR A 75 -8.02 -23.09 -2.03
N PHE A 76 -8.81 -22.56 -2.96
CA PHE A 76 -8.87 -21.11 -3.23
C PHE A 76 -9.42 -20.31 -2.04
N PHE A 77 -10.46 -20.81 -1.36
CA PHE A 77 -10.97 -20.19 -0.13
C PHE A 77 -9.94 -20.21 0.99
N LEU A 78 -9.16 -21.30 1.09
CA LEU A 78 -8.07 -21.42 2.05
C LEU A 78 -6.94 -20.42 1.75
N GLU A 79 -6.58 -20.26 0.48
CA GLU A 79 -5.56 -19.27 0.06
C GLU A 79 -5.95 -17.84 0.44
N ILE A 80 -7.22 -17.48 0.27
CA ILE A 80 -7.72 -16.16 0.70
C ILE A 80 -7.70 -16.05 2.22
N LEU A 81 -8.12 -17.09 2.95
CA LEU A 81 -8.09 -17.12 4.40
C LEU A 81 -6.67 -16.90 4.94
N LEU A 82 -5.69 -17.58 4.34
CA LEU A 82 -4.28 -17.49 4.71
C LEU A 82 -3.55 -16.27 4.10
N GLY A 83 -4.25 -15.47 3.28
CA GLY A 83 -3.67 -14.28 2.67
C GLY A 83 -2.57 -14.57 1.64
N THR A 84 -2.48 -15.79 1.09
CA THR A 84 -1.47 -16.18 0.11
C THR A 84 -1.81 -15.70 -1.30
N ASN A 85 -3.11 -15.63 -1.63
CA ASN A 85 -3.62 -15.19 -2.94
C ASN A 85 -4.58 -13.99 -2.79
N CYS A 86 -4.14 -12.96 -2.09
CA CYS A 86 -4.98 -11.82 -1.74
C CYS A 86 -5.15 -10.78 -2.87
N ARG A 87 -4.60 -11.01 -4.06
CA ARG A 87 -4.63 -10.05 -5.17
C ARG A 87 -4.16 -8.66 -4.68
N HIS A 88 -4.93 -7.60 -4.95
CA HIS A 88 -4.63 -6.24 -4.49
C HIS A 88 -4.76 -6.03 -2.97
N LEU A 89 -5.46 -6.92 -2.26
CA LEU A 89 -5.71 -6.79 -0.83
C LEU A 89 -4.51 -7.19 0.06
N TRP A 90 -3.43 -7.73 -0.53
CA TRP A 90 -2.20 -8.08 0.20
C TRP A 90 -1.68 -6.95 1.09
N TYR A 91 -1.88 -5.71 0.65
CA TYR A 91 -1.44 -4.52 1.37
C TYR A 91 -2.07 -4.38 2.75
N LEU A 92 -3.31 -4.83 2.96
CA LEU A 92 -4.00 -4.75 4.26
C LEU A 92 -3.33 -5.66 5.29
N TRP A 93 -2.98 -6.90 4.90
CA TRP A 93 -2.22 -7.80 5.75
C TRP A 93 -0.79 -7.30 5.99
N ALA A 94 -0.10 -6.86 4.95
CA ALA A 94 1.23 -6.30 5.06
C ALA A 94 1.25 -5.10 6.00
N LEU A 95 0.30 -4.18 5.85
CA LEU A 95 0.18 -3.00 6.70
C LEU A 95 -0.14 -3.36 8.16
N PHE A 96 -0.99 -4.37 8.40
CA PHE A 96 -1.28 -4.88 9.73
C PHE A 96 0.00 -5.36 10.43
N TRP A 97 0.82 -6.16 9.76
CA TRP A 97 2.11 -6.61 10.29
C TRP A 97 3.08 -5.46 10.55
N MET A 98 3.16 -4.49 9.65
CA MET A 98 4.02 -3.31 9.85
C MET A 98 3.65 -2.56 11.13
N PHE A 99 2.37 -2.36 11.43
CA PHE A 99 1.94 -1.73 12.69
C PHE A 99 2.38 -2.53 13.91
N ILE A 100 2.28 -3.86 13.86
CA ILE A 100 2.71 -4.74 14.95
C ILE A 100 4.23 -4.64 15.13
N ILE A 101 5.00 -4.84 14.05
CA ILE A 101 6.47 -4.80 14.08
C ILE A 101 6.96 -3.46 14.63
N VAL A 102 6.44 -2.36 14.10
CA VAL A 102 6.86 -1.01 14.52
C VAL A 102 6.53 -0.76 15.99
N ARG A 103 5.40 -1.26 16.48
CA ARG A 103 5.04 -1.13 17.91
C ARG A 103 6.02 -1.88 18.81
N PHE A 104 6.43 -3.08 18.42
CA PHE A 104 7.40 -3.87 19.17
C PHE A 104 8.82 -3.26 19.10
N CYS A 105 9.28 -2.86 17.93
CA CYS A 105 10.60 -2.26 17.75
C CYS A 105 10.79 -1.01 18.61
N LYS A 106 9.79 -0.15 18.71
CA LYS A 106 9.88 1.11 19.45
C LYS A 106 9.54 1.01 20.95
N GLY A 107 8.90 -0.09 21.36
CA GLY A 107 8.45 -0.26 22.74
C GLY A 107 9.58 -0.62 23.73
N ARG A 108 10.64 -1.26 23.29
CA ARG A 108 11.63 -1.89 24.18
C ARG A 108 13.11 -1.70 23.81
N TYR A 109 13.50 -1.58 22.53
CA TYR A 109 14.89 -1.76 22.15
C TYR A 109 15.51 -0.70 21.24
N LEU A 110 14.74 0.05 20.46
CA LEU A 110 15.26 0.95 19.43
C LEU A 110 14.56 2.32 19.48
N GLY A 111 14.98 3.17 20.43
CA GLY A 111 14.48 4.54 20.55
C GLY A 111 14.77 5.43 19.32
N ASN A 112 15.65 5.00 18.43
CA ASN A 112 16.06 5.77 17.26
C ASN A 112 15.48 5.20 15.97
N THR A 113 14.64 5.98 15.28
CA THR A 113 13.99 5.64 14.01
C THR A 113 15.00 5.29 12.90
N ILE A 114 16.22 5.86 12.95
CA ILE A 114 17.26 5.59 11.94
C ILE A 114 17.76 4.16 12.05
N TYR A 115 18.00 3.63 13.25
CA TYR A 115 18.40 2.23 13.41
C TYR A 115 17.32 1.26 12.94
N CYS A 116 16.04 1.55 13.26
CA CYS A 116 14.92 0.77 12.76
C CYS A 116 14.86 0.78 11.21
N LEU A 117 15.11 1.93 10.60
CA LEU A 117 15.16 2.08 9.15
C LEU A 117 16.27 1.24 8.53
N ILE A 118 17.49 1.28 9.09
CA ILE A 118 18.63 0.50 8.60
C ILE A 118 18.33 -1.02 8.70
N ILE A 119 17.84 -1.49 9.84
CA ILE A 119 17.48 -2.90 10.02
C ILE A 119 16.38 -3.30 9.04
N ALA A 120 15.36 -2.46 8.84
CA ALA A 120 14.30 -2.70 7.88
C ALA A 120 14.83 -2.79 6.44
N MET A 121 15.81 -1.97 6.06
CA MET A 121 16.46 -2.06 4.74
C MET A 121 17.19 -3.39 4.56
N ILE A 122 17.91 -3.87 5.55
CA ILE A 122 18.60 -5.17 5.52
C ILE A 122 17.56 -6.29 5.37
N LEU A 123 16.47 -6.26 6.15
CA LEU A 123 15.39 -7.25 6.06
C LEU A 123 14.71 -7.21 4.69
N SER A 124 14.48 -6.03 4.11
CA SER A 124 13.86 -5.87 2.80
C SER A 124 14.70 -6.51 1.69
N VAL A 125 16.01 -6.30 1.70
CA VAL A 125 16.93 -6.96 0.76
C VAL A 125 16.95 -8.48 0.98
N GLY A 126 16.98 -8.93 2.23
CA GLY A 126 16.92 -10.35 2.58
C GLY A 126 15.62 -11.03 2.09
N CYS A 127 14.49 -10.33 2.12
CA CYS A 127 13.22 -10.85 1.62
C CYS A 127 13.19 -11.13 0.12
N SER A 128 14.09 -10.52 -0.66
CA SER A 128 14.23 -10.80 -2.10
C SER A 128 14.70 -12.24 -2.39
N TYR A 129 15.27 -12.91 -1.37
CA TYR A 129 15.74 -14.30 -1.43
C TYR A 129 14.77 -15.28 -0.77
N TRP A 130 13.64 -14.80 -0.30
CA TRP A 130 12.62 -15.64 0.32
C TRP A 130 12.05 -16.63 -0.70
N VAL A 131 12.26 -17.91 -0.46
CA VAL A 131 11.70 -19.01 -1.25
C VAL A 131 10.57 -19.63 -0.45
N GLY A 132 9.35 -19.63 -1.00
CA GLY A 132 8.17 -20.22 -0.36
C GLY A 132 6.93 -19.33 -0.42
N THR A 133 5.85 -19.84 0.13
CA THR A 133 4.56 -19.14 0.20
C THR A 133 4.62 -17.93 1.14
N ASP A 134 4.00 -16.83 0.73
CA ASP A 134 3.91 -15.61 1.55
C ASP A 134 2.62 -15.61 2.37
N TRP A 135 2.66 -16.28 3.51
CA TRP A 135 1.51 -16.38 4.40
C TRP A 135 1.18 -15.02 5.03
N PHE A 136 -0.08 -14.63 4.93
CA PHE A 136 -0.59 -13.36 5.44
C PHE A 136 0.19 -12.14 4.93
N SER A 137 0.79 -12.24 3.73
CA SER A 137 1.62 -11.19 3.13
C SER A 137 2.74 -10.67 4.03
N PHE A 138 3.29 -11.57 4.89
CA PHE A 138 4.32 -11.19 5.86
C PHE A 138 5.63 -10.81 5.19
N ARG A 139 6.03 -11.51 4.12
CA ARG A 139 7.18 -11.17 3.30
C ARG A 139 7.04 -9.76 2.71
N MET A 140 5.85 -9.44 2.17
CA MET A 140 5.57 -8.10 1.65
C MET A 140 5.63 -7.04 2.76
N ALA A 141 5.20 -7.36 3.97
CA ALA A 141 5.35 -6.47 5.11
C ALA A 141 6.81 -6.15 5.40
N LEU A 142 7.69 -7.14 5.43
CA LEU A 142 9.13 -6.94 5.65
C LEU A 142 9.78 -6.20 4.48
N HIS A 143 9.39 -6.51 3.23
CA HIS A 143 9.92 -5.85 2.04
C HIS A 143 9.62 -4.35 2.03
N TYR A 144 8.40 -3.94 2.41
CA TYR A 144 7.99 -2.54 2.43
C TYR A 144 8.20 -1.83 3.78
N LEU A 145 8.67 -2.52 4.81
CA LEU A 145 8.91 -1.97 6.15
C LEU A 145 9.82 -0.71 6.17
N PRO A 146 10.88 -0.62 5.33
CA PRO A 146 11.73 0.58 5.26
C PRO A 146 10.93 1.85 4.95
N PHE A 147 9.92 1.76 4.05
CA PHE A 147 9.10 2.89 3.67
C PHE A 147 8.17 3.34 4.79
N PHE A 148 7.73 2.42 5.65
CA PHE A 148 6.96 2.76 6.84
C PHE A 148 7.80 3.58 7.82
N PHE A 149 9.03 3.13 8.13
CA PHE A 149 9.95 3.89 8.98
C PHE A 149 10.40 5.20 8.33
N LEU A 150 10.54 5.24 7.00
CA LEU A 150 10.81 6.47 6.26
C LEU A 150 9.71 7.49 6.50
N GLY A 151 8.43 7.07 6.45
CA GLY A 151 7.29 7.94 6.72
C GLY A 151 7.32 8.51 8.14
N GLU A 152 7.60 7.70 9.15
CA GLU A 152 7.78 8.15 10.51
C GLU A 152 8.94 9.16 10.65
N TRP A 153 10.08 8.86 10.03
CA TRP A 153 11.25 9.71 10.06
C TRP A 153 10.99 11.08 9.42
N LEU A 154 10.25 11.10 8.29
CA LEU A 154 9.87 12.34 7.60
C LEU A 154 8.99 13.26 8.47
N VAL A 155 8.20 12.71 9.40
CA VAL A 155 7.38 13.49 10.35
C VAL A 155 8.22 14.05 11.48
N ILE A 156 9.19 13.27 11.97
CA ILE A 156 10.01 13.64 13.15
C ILE A 156 11.08 14.67 12.75
N LYS A 157 11.64 14.56 11.55
CA LYS A 157 12.73 15.41 11.09
C LYS A 157 12.22 16.80 10.71
N ASP A 158 13.00 17.83 11.14
CA ASP A 158 12.70 19.22 10.83
C ASP A 158 12.59 19.46 9.32
N ARG A 159 11.51 20.13 8.93
CA ARG A 159 11.10 20.34 7.53
C ARG A 159 12.12 21.07 6.67
N ASN A 160 12.91 21.97 7.29
CA ASN A 160 13.83 22.88 6.57
C ASN A 160 15.19 22.25 6.24
N SER A 161 15.51 21.08 6.81
CA SER A 161 16.84 20.48 6.67
C SER A 161 17.04 19.64 5.41
N MET A 162 15.97 19.35 4.65
CA MET A 162 16.04 18.46 3.48
C MET A 162 16.07 19.24 2.17
N LYS A 163 17.24 19.23 1.52
CA LYS A 163 17.43 19.84 0.19
C LYS A 163 17.08 18.84 -0.90
N MET A 164 16.31 19.25 -1.92
CA MET A 164 15.82 18.42 -3.04
C MET A 164 16.92 17.71 -3.82
N TRP A 165 18.12 18.30 -3.92
CA TRP A 165 19.20 17.72 -4.72
C TRP A 165 19.74 16.39 -4.16
N LYS A 166 19.65 16.17 -2.84
CA LYS A 166 20.15 14.93 -2.20
C LYS A 166 19.42 13.66 -2.67
N PRO A 167 18.06 13.58 -2.60
CA PRO A 167 17.36 12.42 -3.13
C PRO A 167 17.45 12.28 -4.65
N VAL A 168 17.59 13.38 -5.39
CA VAL A 168 17.82 13.32 -6.85
C VAL A 168 19.14 12.63 -7.18
N ILE A 169 20.23 13.01 -6.52
CA ILE A 169 21.53 12.34 -6.69
C ILE A 169 21.42 10.85 -6.31
N LEU A 170 20.72 10.53 -5.22
CA LEU A 170 20.54 9.14 -4.80
C LEU A 170 19.85 8.31 -5.90
N VAL A 171 18.79 8.84 -6.52
CA VAL A 171 18.08 8.16 -7.61
C VAL A 171 18.98 7.96 -8.83
N LEU A 172 19.69 8.99 -9.24
CA LEU A 172 20.57 8.93 -10.40
C LEU A 172 21.72 7.94 -10.20
N LEU A 173 22.39 7.97 -9.06
CA LEU A 173 23.48 7.04 -8.75
C LEU A 173 22.95 5.59 -8.66
N SER A 174 21.83 5.36 -7.99
CA SER A 174 21.24 4.02 -7.89
C SER A 174 20.85 3.49 -9.27
N GLY A 175 20.23 4.31 -10.11
CA GLY A 175 19.84 3.93 -11.47
C GLY A 175 21.03 3.64 -12.39
N CYS A 176 22.15 4.37 -12.24
CA CYS A 176 23.38 4.08 -12.97
C CYS A 176 24.01 2.74 -12.56
N ILE A 177 24.05 2.47 -11.25
CA ILE A 177 24.64 1.24 -10.72
C ILE A 177 23.81 0.03 -11.10
N LEU A 178 22.49 0.12 -11.08
CA LEU A 178 21.58 -0.96 -11.53
C LEU A 178 21.85 -1.42 -12.97
N LYS A 179 22.33 -0.53 -13.84
CA LYS A 179 22.70 -0.90 -15.21
C LYS A 179 24.07 -1.57 -15.35
N LEU A 180 24.89 -1.50 -14.31
CA LEU A 180 26.27 -1.99 -14.33
C LEU A 180 26.47 -3.29 -13.55
N THR A 181 25.43 -3.73 -12.84
CA THR A 181 25.51 -4.91 -11.94
C THR A 181 24.63 -6.04 -12.44
N ASP A 182 25.17 -7.26 -12.42
CA ASP A 182 24.45 -8.51 -12.71
C ASP A 182 24.14 -9.32 -11.44
N SER A 183 24.35 -8.71 -10.27
CA SER A 183 24.14 -9.37 -8.98
C SER A 183 22.77 -9.08 -8.40
N LYS A 184 21.95 -10.10 -8.13
CA LYS A 184 20.62 -9.96 -7.52
C LYS A 184 20.62 -9.17 -6.20
N TRP A 185 21.69 -9.25 -5.40
CA TRP A 185 21.85 -8.48 -4.17
C TRP A 185 21.97 -7.00 -4.44
N MET A 186 22.82 -6.65 -5.37
CA MET A 186 23.04 -5.26 -5.78
C MET A 186 21.78 -4.69 -6.40
N ASP A 187 21.09 -5.44 -7.27
CA ASP A 187 19.82 -5.02 -7.88
C ASP A 187 18.75 -4.73 -6.81
N SER A 188 18.60 -5.62 -5.85
CA SER A 188 17.63 -5.41 -4.76
C SER A 188 17.98 -4.19 -3.90
N LEU A 189 19.26 -4.01 -3.57
CA LEU A 189 19.74 -2.89 -2.76
C LEU A 189 19.56 -1.54 -3.49
N PHE A 190 20.03 -1.45 -4.72
CA PHE A 190 19.95 -0.20 -5.47
C PHE A 190 18.55 0.15 -5.92
N SER A 191 17.71 -0.85 -6.23
CA SER A 191 16.27 -0.66 -6.46
C SER A 191 15.60 -0.08 -5.22
N LEU A 192 15.90 -0.59 -4.03
CA LEU A 192 15.39 -0.06 -2.76
C LEU A 192 15.82 1.40 -2.56
N TRP A 193 17.10 1.74 -2.79
CA TRP A 193 17.60 3.10 -2.66
C TRP A 193 16.97 4.05 -3.68
N MET A 194 16.79 3.60 -4.91
CA MET A 194 16.11 4.36 -5.95
C MET A 194 14.67 4.68 -5.54
N ASN A 195 13.92 3.69 -5.05
CA ASN A 195 12.55 3.87 -4.60
C ASN A 195 12.46 4.82 -3.39
N VAL A 196 13.37 4.72 -2.43
CA VAL A 196 13.46 5.66 -1.30
C VAL A 196 13.69 7.09 -1.81
N GLY A 197 14.60 7.28 -2.76
CA GLY A 197 14.85 8.58 -3.36
C GLY A 197 13.63 9.17 -4.07
N ILE A 198 12.94 8.36 -4.89
CA ILE A 198 11.72 8.78 -5.61
C ILE A 198 10.63 9.19 -4.61
N VAL A 199 10.36 8.36 -3.59
CA VAL A 199 9.36 8.66 -2.57
C VAL A 199 9.67 9.97 -1.83
N VAL A 200 10.93 10.20 -1.46
CA VAL A 200 11.34 11.45 -0.82
C VAL A 200 11.14 12.65 -1.74
N ILE A 201 11.49 12.54 -3.04
CA ILE A 201 11.25 13.59 -4.03
C ILE A 201 9.75 13.93 -4.11
N VAL A 202 8.90 12.92 -4.25
CA VAL A 202 7.44 13.09 -4.31
C VAL A 202 6.91 13.75 -3.04
N CYS A 203 7.33 13.31 -1.86
CA CYS A 203 6.93 13.92 -0.59
C CYS A 203 7.38 15.39 -0.47
N LEU A 204 8.59 15.72 -0.91
CA LEU A 204 9.09 17.10 -0.90
C LEU A 204 8.38 17.98 -1.93
N PHE A 205 8.01 17.42 -3.08
CA PHE A 205 7.24 18.12 -4.10
C PHE A 205 5.82 18.43 -3.62
N ILE A 206 5.12 17.45 -3.05
CA ILE A 206 3.77 17.64 -2.48
C ILE A 206 3.78 18.72 -1.39
N ARG A 207 4.83 18.79 -0.57
CA ARG A 207 4.96 19.83 0.47
C ARG A 207 5.06 21.26 -0.09
N LYS A 208 5.54 21.45 -1.33
CA LYS A 208 5.59 22.77 -2.00
C LYS A 208 4.26 23.20 -2.58
N ILE A 209 3.34 22.25 -2.82
CA ILE A 209 2.01 22.57 -3.34
C ILE A 209 1.17 23.10 -2.17
N SER A 210 0.46 24.20 -2.40
CA SER A 210 -0.50 24.75 -1.43
C SER A 210 -1.70 23.81 -1.31
N VAL A 211 -1.55 22.79 -0.47
CA VAL A 211 -2.53 21.70 -0.24
C VAL A 211 -3.88 22.27 0.19
N GLU A 212 -3.88 23.38 0.97
CA GLU A 212 -5.10 24.03 1.47
C GLU A 212 -6.04 24.49 0.35
N LYS A 213 -5.52 25.09 -0.73
CA LYS A 213 -6.32 25.52 -1.87
C LYS A 213 -6.92 24.35 -2.65
N PHE A 214 -6.19 23.25 -2.75
CA PHE A 214 -6.66 22.03 -3.42
C PHE A 214 -7.77 21.32 -2.63
N PHE A 215 -7.66 21.30 -1.30
CA PHE A 215 -8.61 20.60 -0.42
C PHE A 215 -9.82 21.44 0.01
N SER A 216 -9.91 22.70 -0.38
CA SER A 216 -11.08 23.54 -0.09
C SER A 216 -12.33 23.18 -0.91
N HIS A 217 -12.19 22.38 -1.95
CA HIS A 217 -13.31 21.96 -2.80
C HIS A 217 -14.03 20.75 -2.22
N SER A 218 -15.36 20.80 -2.09
CA SER A 218 -16.19 19.73 -1.51
C SER A 218 -15.98 18.36 -2.17
N PHE A 219 -15.72 18.36 -3.48
CA PHE A 219 -15.42 17.14 -4.24
C PHE A 219 -14.11 16.46 -3.80
N ASN A 220 -13.07 17.26 -3.54
CA ASN A 220 -11.79 16.73 -3.09
C ASN A 220 -11.87 16.14 -1.68
N ILE A 221 -12.69 16.75 -0.80
CA ILE A 221 -12.95 16.25 0.55
C ILE A 221 -13.66 14.88 0.47
N LEU A 222 -14.61 14.73 -0.45
CA LEU A 222 -15.34 13.47 -0.65
C LEU A 222 -14.39 12.35 -1.11
N ILE A 223 -13.53 12.61 -2.10
CA ILE A 223 -12.55 11.65 -2.60
C ILE A 223 -11.58 11.23 -1.48
N LEU A 224 -11.10 12.16 -0.68
CA LEU A 224 -10.20 11.88 0.43
C LEU A 224 -10.84 10.99 1.49
N ARG A 225 -12.07 11.32 1.87
CA ARG A 225 -12.83 10.56 2.86
C ARG A 225 -13.07 9.13 2.39
N ASP A 226 -13.37 8.96 1.09
CA ASP A 226 -13.79 7.69 0.51
C ASP A 226 -12.62 6.96 -0.20
N SER A 227 -11.40 7.50 -0.14
CA SER A 227 -10.22 6.94 -0.79
C SER A 227 -9.92 5.49 -0.41
N PHE A 228 -10.18 5.11 0.84
CA PHE A 228 -10.03 3.74 1.30
C PHE A 228 -11.07 2.81 0.68
N GLY A 229 -12.31 3.25 0.52
CA GLY A 229 -13.34 2.52 -0.22
C GLY A 229 -12.99 2.35 -1.70
N VAL A 230 -12.42 3.39 -2.33
CA VAL A 230 -11.90 3.27 -3.71
C VAL A 230 -10.82 2.19 -3.78
N TYR A 231 -9.87 2.18 -2.83
CA TYR A 231 -8.86 1.13 -2.76
C TYR A 231 -9.47 -0.28 -2.64
N LEU A 232 -10.52 -0.46 -1.85
CA LEU A 232 -11.14 -1.76 -1.63
C LEU A 232 -11.88 -2.30 -2.87
N PHE A 233 -12.61 -1.46 -3.58
CA PHE A 233 -13.57 -1.90 -4.61
C PHE A 233 -13.11 -1.72 -6.06
N HIS A 234 -12.07 -0.92 -6.33
CA HIS A 234 -11.67 -0.63 -7.72
C HIS A 234 -11.26 -1.87 -8.53
N VAL A 235 -10.53 -2.82 -7.93
CA VAL A 235 -9.99 -3.97 -8.67
C VAL A 235 -11.07 -4.95 -9.14
N PRO A 236 -12.04 -5.37 -8.31
CA PRO A 236 -13.18 -6.15 -8.79
C PRO A 236 -13.91 -5.48 -9.98
N ILE A 237 -14.11 -4.16 -9.92
CA ILE A 237 -14.76 -3.42 -11.01
C ILE A 237 -13.89 -3.44 -12.27
N ILE A 238 -12.57 -3.24 -12.12
CA ILE A 238 -11.62 -3.32 -13.23
C ILE A 238 -11.70 -4.69 -13.91
N TYR A 239 -11.71 -5.78 -13.15
CA TYR A 239 -11.78 -7.12 -13.69
C TYR A 239 -13.05 -7.34 -14.51
N ILE A 240 -14.20 -6.92 -13.99
CA ILE A 240 -15.48 -6.98 -14.70
C ILE A 240 -15.40 -6.19 -16.01
N MET A 241 -14.97 -4.93 -15.94
CA MET A 241 -14.90 -4.06 -17.11
C MET A 241 -13.95 -4.58 -18.18
N VAL A 242 -12.76 -5.03 -17.80
CA VAL A 242 -11.76 -5.53 -18.75
C VAL A 242 -12.25 -6.80 -19.43
N SER A 243 -12.94 -7.72 -18.73
CA SER A 243 -13.42 -8.95 -19.35
C SER A 243 -14.57 -8.71 -20.37
N TYR A 244 -15.39 -7.68 -20.17
CA TYR A 244 -16.44 -7.34 -21.15
C TYR A 244 -15.97 -6.42 -22.27
N LEU A 245 -14.93 -5.62 -22.04
CA LEU A 245 -14.45 -4.60 -22.97
C LEU A 245 -13.09 -4.93 -23.62
N GLN A 246 -12.63 -6.16 -23.54
CA GLN A 246 -11.32 -6.60 -24.05
C GLN A 246 -11.11 -6.34 -25.55
N ASN A 247 -12.17 -6.18 -26.34
CA ASN A 247 -12.09 -5.92 -27.76
C ASN A 247 -11.83 -4.44 -28.12
N TYR A 248 -11.89 -3.53 -27.14
CA TYR A 248 -11.64 -2.12 -27.37
C TYR A 248 -10.14 -1.79 -27.31
N PRO A 249 -9.68 -0.80 -28.10
CA PRO A 249 -8.27 -0.40 -28.07
C PRO A 249 -7.86 0.16 -26.70
N ILE A 250 -6.66 -0.19 -26.26
CA ILE A 250 -6.17 0.07 -24.91
C ILE A 250 -6.18 1.56 -24.51
N TYR A 251 -5.96 2.46 -25.47
CA TYR A 251 -5.95 3.91 -25.21
C TYR A 251 -7.35 4.47 -24.89
N VAL A 252 -8.44 3.78 -25.30
CA VAL A 252 -9.83 4.10 -24.91
C VAL A 252 -10.19 3.35 -23.63
N LEU A 253 -9.82 2.08 -23.56
CA LEU A 253 -10.17 1.19 -22.46
C LEU A 253 -9.58 1.69 -21.13
N LEU A 254 -8.32 2.10 -21.12
CA LEU A 254 -7.60 2.44 -19.88
C LEU A 254 -8.22 3.67 -19.15
N PRO A 255 -8.48 4.82 -19.79
CA PRO A 255 -9.13 5.94 -19.12
C PRO A 255 -10.58 5.64 -18.74
N LEU A 256 -11.31 4.91 -19.60
CA LEU A 256 -12.71 4.55 -19.34
C LEU A 256 -12.83 3.67 -18.10
N VAL A 257 -12.04 2.59 -18.03
CA VAL A 257 -12.00 1.67 -16.88
C VAL A 257 -11.56 2.40 -15.61
N GLY A 258 -10.56 3.29 -15.72
CA GLY A 258 -10.11 4.10 -14.61
C GLY A 258 -11.22 4.97 -14.00
N VAL A 259 -11.92 5.72 -14.85
CA VAL A 259 -13.03 6.59 -14.42
C VAL A 259 -14.18 5.78 -13.82
N ILE A 260 -14.62 4.71 -14.52
CA ILE A 260 -15.74 3.89 -14.04
C ILE A 260 -15.38 3.17 -12.74
N SER A 261 -14.16 2.69 -12.59
CA SER A 261 -13.74 2.01 -11.35
C SER A 261 -13.74 2.97 -10.14
N ILE A 262 -13.34 4.23 -10.32
CA ILE A 262 -13.40 5.23 -9.25
C ILE A 262 -14.85 5.56 -8.91
N ILE A 263 -15.68 5.89 -9.90
CA ILE A 263 -17.09 6.25 -9.69
C ILE A 263 -17.85 5.08 -9.06
N GLY A 264 -17.67 3.87 -9.58
CA GLY A 264 -18.31 2.66 -9.05
C GLY A 264 -17.89 2.37 -7.61
N SER A 265 -16.60 2.52 -7.29
CA SER A 265 -16.10 2.35 -5.91
C SER A 265 -16.67 3.39 -4.94
N LEU A 266 -16.76 4.65 -5.36
CA LEU A 266 -17.40 5.71 -4.56
C LEU A 266 -18.88 5.42 -4.34
N PHE A 267 -19.58 4.94 -5.37
CA PHE A 267 -20.99 4.56 -5.27
C PHE A 267 -21.21 3.41 -4.27
N PHE A 268 -20.40 2.34 -4.34
CA PHE A 268 -20.45 1.24 -3.36
C PHE A 268 -20.16 1.73 -1.93
N THR A 269 -19.18 2.59 -1.78
CA THR A 269 -18.84 3.18 -0.48
C THR A 269 -20.02 3.98 0.11
N MET A 270 -20.70 4.77 -0.73
CA MET A 270 -21.89 5.54 -0.30
C MET A 270 -23.05 4.62 0.08
N ILE A 271 -23.29 3.54 -0.67
CA ILE A 271 -24.33 2.55 -0.35
C ILE A 271 -24.07 1.92 1.03
N LEU A 272 -22.85 1.42 1.25
CA LEU A 272 -22.49 0.79 2.53
C LEU A 272 -22.64 1.74 3.71
N ARG A 273 -22.32 3.03 3.53
CA ARG A 273 -22.58 4.05 4.55
C ARG A 273 -24.05 4.29 4.80
N LYS A 274 -24.86 4.37 3.74
CA LYS A 274 -26.32 4.54 3.87
C LYS A 274 -26.94 3.33 4.60
N MET A 275 -26.41 2.14 4.40
CA MET A 275 -26.82 0.92 5.09
C MET A 275 -26.27 0.80 6.52
N ARG A 276 -25.50 1.75 7.02
CA ARG A 276 -24.80 1.72 8.32
C ARG A 276 -23.82 0.58 8.48
N LEU A 277 -23.27 0.08 7.37
CA LEU A 277 -22.28 -0.99 7.32
C LEU A 277 -20.82 -0.47 7.26
N GLN A 278 -20.59 0.72 7.81
CA GLN A 278 -19.28 1.39 7.80
C GLN A 278 -18.17 0.55 8.48
N CYS A 279 -18.55 -0.24 9.49
CA CYS A 279 -17.61 -1.15 10.16
C CYS A 279 -16.98 -2.18 9.20
N LEU A 280 -17.67 -2.56 8.12
CA LEU A 280 -17.15 -3.47 7.10
C LEU A 280 -16.11 -2.81 6.19
N MET A 281 -16.05 -1.49 6.19
CA MET A 281 -15.04 -0.68 5.50
C MET A 281 -13.93 -0.19 6.46
N GLY A 282 -13.93 -0.62 7.72
CA GLY A 282 -12.93 -0.20 8.69
C GLY A 282 -13.11 1.21 9.29
N GLU A 283 -14.30 1.78 9.17
CA GLU A 283 -14.68 3.07 9.76
C GLU A 283 -15.27 2.94 11.16
#